data_ac51743ba2752c5281e19a7c749c2b2c
#
_entry.id   ac51743ba2752c5281e19a7c749c2b2c
#
_cell.length_a   1.000
_cell.length_b   1.000
_cell.length_c   1.000
_cell.angle_alpha   90.00
_cell.angle_beta   90.00
_cell.angle_gamma   90.00
#
_symmetry.space_group_name_H-M   'P 1'
#
loop_
_entity.id
_entity.type
_entity.pdbx_description
1 polymer ?
#
loop_
_entity_poly.entity_id
_entity_poly.type
_entity_poly.pdbx_seq_one_letter_code
_entity_poly.pdbx_strand_id
1 'polypeptide(L)'
;MTGKAQTLKDFQSGRLLVYILADFVAVSEKAVEQDEVAVRGIIANKPTHRETPRGKHITDITVKVKNEITGGSCYLPCICWQGQADEAAQWQQGDTVELLGRYQSRQYEKVLDTATGEREQRTAYEVSVRLIRRKEEARNESKSRNE
;
A
#
# COMPACT_ATOMS: atom_id res chain seq x y z
N MET A 1 15.78 12.39 4.18
CA MET A 1 14.59 12.93 3.48
C MET A 1 13.33 12.48 4.20
N THR A 2 12.45 13.39 4.46
CA THR A 2 11.10 13.09 4.95
C THR A 2 10.07 13.66 3.99
N GLY A 3 8.90 13.06 3.92
CA GLY A 3 7.86 13.50 2.99
C GLY A 3 6.65 12.60 3.03
N LYS A 4 5.78 12.79 2.07
CA LYS A 4 4.54 12.03 1.92
C LYS A 4 4.63 11.06 0.77
N ALA A 5 4.25 9.80 1.01
CA ALA A 5 4.14 8.79 -0.02
C ALA A 5 2.90 9.06 -0.88
N GLN A 6 3.11 9.18 -2.17
CA GLN A 6 2.08 9.54 -3.12
C GLN A 6 2.15 8.65 -4.36
N THR A 7 1.04 8.55 -5.07
CA THR A 7 0.98 7.81 -6.33
C THR A 7 0.39 8.64 -7.44
N LEU A 8 0.81 8.36 -8.65
CA LEU A 8 0.29 8.97 -9.86
C LEU A 8 0.17 7.89 -10.93
N LYS A 9 -0.99 7.81 -11.58
CA LYS A 9 -1.18 6.89 -12.69
C LYS A 9 -0.84 7.58 -14.00
N ASP A 10 0.07 6.98 -14.76
CA ASP A 10 0.35 7.41 -16.12
C ASP A 10 -0.74 6.90 -17.05
N PHE A 11 -1.53 7.81 -17.62
CA PHE A 11 -2.66 7.46 -18.47
C PHE A 11 -2.25 6.86 -19.81
N GLN A 12 -1.03 7.13 -20.29
CA GLN A 12 -0.54 6.57 -21.54
C GLN A 12 -0.09 5.11 -21.38
N SER A 13 0.70 4.82 -20.36
CA SER A 13 1.22 3.47 -20.10
C SER A 13 0.35 2.64 -19.16
N GLY A 14 -0.57 3.26 -18.42
CA GLY A 14 -1.36 2.64 -17.39
C GLY A 14 -0.55 2.30 -16.12
N ARG A 15 0.70 2.71 -16.05
CA ARG A 15 1.59 2.41 -14.92
C ARG A 15 1.31 3.31 -13.73
N LEU A 16 1.43 2.72 -12.56
CA LEU A 16 1.38 3.46 -11.29
C LEU A 16 2.78 3.92 -10.92
N LEU A 17 2.96 5.23 -10.82
CA LEU A 17 4.18 5.82 -10.28
C LEU A 17 4.01 6.02 -8.79
N VAL A 18 4.98 5.56 -8.02
CA VAL A 18 5.06 5.83 -6.59
C VAL A 18 6.20 6.81 -6.36
N TYR A 19 5.92 7.90 -5.67
CA TYR A 19 6.91 8.93 -5.40
C TYR A 19 6.78 9.44 -3.97
N ILE A 20 7.79 10.16 -3.52
CA ILE A 20 7.77 10.83 -2.24
C ILE A 20 7.72 12.35 -2.51
N LEU A 21 6.65 12.98 -2.04
CA LEU A 21 6.58 14.44 -2.00
C LEU A 21 7.38 14.91 -0.79
N ALA A 22 8.61 15.35 -1.03
CA ALA A 22 9.54 15.66 0.05
C ALA A 22 9.18 16.97 0.76
N ASP A 23 9.08 16.92 2.09
CA ASP A 23 8.99 18.10 2.95
C ASP A 23 10.37 18.58 3.37
N PHE A 24 11.31 17.66 3.50
CA PHE A 24 12.66 17.93 3.97
C PHE A 24 13.67 16.98 3.31
N VAL A 25 14.73 17.57 2.76
CA VAL A 25 15.83 16.82 2.17
C VAL A 25 17.15 17.35 2.75
N ALA A 26 17.97 16.47 3.29
CA ALA A 26 19.31 16.81 3.78
C ALA A 26 20.33 15.81 3.26
N VAL A 27 21.54 16.30 3.05
CA VAL A 27 22.69 15.45 2.71
C VAL A 27 23.35 15.00 4.01
N SER A 28 23.59 13.70 4.14
CA SER A 28 24.26 13.12 5.30
C SER A 28 25.68 12.69 4.94
N GLU A 29 26.62 12.98 5.83
CA GLU A 29 28.01 12.52 5.68
C GLU A 29 28.15 11.01 5.92
N LYS A 30 27.22 10.41 6.65
CA LYS A 30 27.17 8.97 6.88
C LYS A 30 25.98 8.37 6.15
N ALA A 31 26.21 7.25 5.46
CA ALA A 31 25.13 6.48 4.89
C ALA A 31 24.27 5.90 6.03
N VAL A 32 23.04 6.35 6.14
CA VAL A 32 22.05 5.81 7.07
C VAL A 32 20.94 5.22 6.21
N GLU A 33 20.78 3.89 6.28
CA GLU A 33 19.62 3.25 5.69
C GLU A 33 18.43 3.38 6.65
N GLN A 34 17.49 4.21 6.26
CA GLN A 34 16.23 4.35 6.98
C GLN A 34 15.12 4.40 5.95
N ASP A 35 14.31 3.36 5.95
CA ASP A 35 13.14 3.24 5.09
C ASP A 35 11.95 2.88 5.97
N GLU A 36 11.23 3.91 6.39
CA GLU A 36 10.03 3.74 7.19
C GLU A 36 8.90 4.58 6.61
N VAL A 37 7.76 3.95 6.40
CA VAL A 37 6.55 4.58 5.88
C VAL A 37 5.43 4.38 6.88
N ALA A 38 4.84 5.48 7.33
CA ALA A 38 3.63 5.48 8.14
C ALA A 38 2.47 5.93 7.25
N VAL A 39 1.44 5.11 7.18
CA VAL A 39 0.27 5.39 6.33
C VAL A 39 -1.00 5.29 7.15
N ARG A 40 -1.87 6.26 6.98
CA ARG A 40 -3.24 6.26 7.47
C ARG A 40 -4.17 6.50 6.31
N GLY A 41 -5.13 5.63 6.11
CA GLY A 41 -6.05 5.75 4.99
C GLY A 41 -7.17 4.73 5.04
N ILE A 42 -7.85 4.62 3.93
CA ILE A 42 -9.04 3.77 3.79
C ILE A 42 -8.74 2.65 2.81
N ILE A 43 -9.17 1.44 3.13
CA ILE A 43 -9.07 0.31 2.21
C ILE A 43 -9.96 0.60 0.99
N ALA A 44 -9.33 0.71 -0.19
CA ALA A 44 -10.00 1.10 -1.42
C ALA A 44 -10.71 -0.06 -2.11
N ASN A 45 -10.19 -1.27 -1.98
CA ASN A 45 -10.72 -2.48 -2.60
C ASN A 45 -10.78 -3.60 -1.56
N LYS A 46 -11.63 -4.60 -1.82
CA LYS A 46 -11.63 -5.80 -0.98
C LYS A 46 -10.24 -6.41 -0.90
N PRO A 47 -9.70 -6.68 0.30
CA PRO A 47 -8.42 -7.34 0.45
C PRO A 47 -8.37 -8.69 -0.26
N THR A 48 -7.24 -8.98 -0.90
CA THR A 48 -7.03 -10.23 -1.63
C THR A 48 -6.01 -11.09 -0.91
N HIS A 49 -6.46 -12.19 -0.33
CA HIS A 49 -5.60 -13.17 0.32
C HIS A 49 -5.04 -14.15 -0.71
N ARG A 50 -3.75 -14.42 -0.60
CA ARG A 50 -3.07 -15.42 -1.42
C ARG A 50 -1.97 -16.11 -0.63
N GLU A 51 -1.54 -17.25 -1.13
CA GLU A 51 -0.45 -18.01 -0.57
C GLU A 51 0.70 -18.09 -1.58
N THR A 52 1.92 -17.85 -1.12
CA THR A 52 3.09 -17.95 -1.99
C THR A 52 3.44 -19.42 -2.25
N PRO A 53 4.24 -19.72 -3.30
CA PRO A 53 4.70 -21.11 -3.55
C PRO A 53 5.44 -21.73 -2.37
N ARG A 54 5.98 -20.92 -1.47
CA ARG A 54 6.65 -21.40 -0.24
C ARG A 54 5.72 -21.52 0.96
N GLY A 55 4.41 -21.34 0.76
CA GLY A 55 3.40 -21.47 1.81
C GLY A 55 3.23 -20.25 2.71
N LYS A 56 3.79 -19.11 2.35
CA LYS A 56 3.58 -17.86 3.12
C LYS A 56 2.23 -17.22 2.78
N HIS A 57 1.50 -16.83 3.80
CA HIS A 57 0.25 -16.11 3.64
C HIS A 57 0.52 -14.63 3.35
N ILE A 58 -0.13 -14.11 2.34
CA ILE A 58 -0.05 -12.70 1.94
C ILE A 58 -1.47 -12.17 1.73
N THR A 59 -1.69 -10.94 2.15
CA THR A 59 -2.90 -10.21 1.80
C THR A 59 -2.50 -8.89 1.14
N ASP A 60 -2.94 -8.72 -0.10
CA ASP A 60 -2.76 -7.48 -0.85
C ASP A 60 -3.92 -6.53 -0.52
N ILE A 61 -3.59 -5.32 -0.09
CA ILE A 61 -4.56 -4.26 0.13
C ILE A 61 -4.14 -3.01 -0.63
N THR A 62 -5.12 -2.22 -1.02
CA THR A 62 -4.86 -0.89 -1.59
C THR A 62 -5.40 0.14 -0.63
N VAL A 63 -4.53 1.03 -0.16
CA VAL A 63 -4.90 2.08 0.79
C VAL A 63 -5.05 3.40 0.05
N LYS A 64 -6.21 4.00 0.19
CA LYS A 64 -6.53 5.31 -0.38
C LYS A 64 -6.08 6.39 0.58
N VAL A 65 -5.21 7.28 0.11
CA VAL A 65 -4.73 8.45 0.85
C VAL A 65 -4.93 9.71 0.02
N LYS A 66 -4.90 10.87 0.68
CA LYS A 66 -5.03 12.15 -0.01
C LYS A 66 -3.79 12.45 -0.87
N ASN A 67 -3.99 12.88 -2.11
CA ASN A 67 -2.92 13.42 -2.94
C ASN A 67 -2.75 14.91 -2.64
N GLU A 68 -1.58 15.29 -2.14
CA GLU A 68 -1.30 16.67 -1.73
C GLU A 68 -1.10 17.62 -2.91
N ILE A 69 -0.83 17.10 -4.10
CA ILE A 69 -0.65 17.93 -5.31
C ILE A 69 -1.99 18.23 -5.97
N THR A 70 -2.80 17.20 -6.19
CA THR A 70 -4.05 17.34 -6.96
C THR A 70 -5.27 17.57 -6.08
N GLY A 71 -5.16 17.32 -4.77
CA GLY A 71 -6.31 17.32 -3.86
C GLY A 71 -7.20 16.07 -3.97
N GLY A 72 -6.92 15.21 -4.93
CA GLY A 72 -7.63 13.95 -5.12
C GLY A 72 -7.11 12.82 -4.24
N SER A 73 -7.24 11.60 -4.71
CA SER A 73 -6.83 10.41 -3.97
C SER A 73 -5.65 9.72 -4.62
N CYS A 74 -4.75 9.23 -3.76
CA CYS A 74 -3.70 8.29 -4.15
C CYS A 74 -4.09 6.89 -3.70
N TYR A 75 -3.71 5.89 -4.48
CA TYR A 75 -3.97 4.48 -4.19
C TYR A 75 -2.64 3.77 -4.00
N LEU A 76 -2.33 3.41 -2.76
CA LEU A 76 -1.04 2.87 -2.37
C LEU A 76 -1.15 1.36 -2.18
N PRO A 77 -0.46 0.56 -3.01
CA PRO A 77 -0.42 -0.88 -2.83
C PRO A 77 0.36 -1.25 -1.57
N CYS A 78 -0.22 -2.11 -0.74
CA CYS A 78 0.40 -2.58 0.49
C CYS A 78 0.29 -4.10 0.59
N ILE A 79 1.32 -4.73 1.14
CA ILE A 79 1.36 -6.19 1.33
C ILE A 79 1.46 -6.50 2.82
N CYS A 80 0.50 -7.28 3.31
CA CYS A 80 0.51 -7.83 4.66
C CYS A 80 1.01 -9.27 4.63
N TRP A 81 1.74 -9.67 5.67
CA TRP A 81 2.43 -10.96 5.75
C TRP A 81 1.96 -11.78 6.94
N GLN A 82 1.85 -13.10 6.75
CA GLN A 82 1.61 -14.11 7.81
C GLN A 82 0.35 -13.79 8.64
N GLY A 83 0.47 -13.71 9.96
CA GLY A 83 -0.66 -13.45 10.85
C GLY A 83 -1.40 -12.15 10.56
N GLN A 84 -0.69 -11.10 10.17
CA GLN A 84 -1.32 -9.85 9.75
C GLN A 84 -2.06 -10.00 8.42
N ALA A 85 -1.58 -10.87 7.52
CA ALA A 85 -2.28 -11.18 6.28
C ALA A 85 -3.61 -11.88 6.56
N ASP A 86 -3.64 -12.81 7.49
CA ASP A 86 -4.85 -13.53 7.87
C ASP A 86 -5.88 -12.59 8.50
N GLU A 87 -5.43 -11.66 9.31
CA GLU A 87 -6.29 -10.63 9.91
C GLU A 87 -6.83 -9.67 8.86
N ALA A 88 -5.96 -9.13 8.01
CA ALA A 88 -6.33 -8.17 6.97
C ALA A 88 -7.27 -8.79 5.92
N ALA A 89 -7.21 -10.08 5.69
CA ALA A 89 -8.09 -10.78 4.75
C ALA A 89 -9.57 -10.69 5.14
N GLN A 90 -9.84 -10.45 6.42
CA GLN A 90 -11.21 -10.33 6.95
C GLN A 90 -11.77 -8.91 6.87
N TRP A 91 -10.92 -7.94 6.60
CA TRP A 91 -11.34 -6.53 6.52
C TRP A 91 -12.09 -6.24 5.23
N GLN A 92 -12.73 -5.09 5.19
CA GLN A 92 -13.63 -4.71 4.10
C GLN A 92 -13.18 -3.41 3.46
N GLN A 93 -13.60 -3.22 2.23
CA GLN A 93 -13.53 -1.93 1.56
C GLN A 93 -14.22 -0.87 2.43
N GLY A 94 -13.56 0.28 2.61
CA GLY A 94 -14.05 1.37 3.43
C GLY A 94 -13.52 1.39 4.86
N ASP A 95 -12.90 0.29 5.32
CA ASP A 95 -12.28 0.27 6.64
C ASP A 95 -11.08 1.23 6.71
N THR A 96 -10.95 1.93 7.82
CA THR A 96 -9.81 2.81 8.07
C THR A 96 -8.68 1.99 8.71
N VAL A 97 -7.48 2.15 8.18
CA VAL A 97 -6.28 1.46 8.66
C VAL A 97 -5.14 2.43 8.91
N GLU A 98 -4.29 2.05 9.86
CA GLU A 98 -3.00 2.68 10.12
C GLU A 98 -1.92 1.62 10.01
N LEU A 99 -0.86 1.91 9.30
CA LEU A 99 0.21 0.95 9.10
C LEU A 99 1.59 1.60 9.16
N LEU A 100 2.56 0.77 9.53
CA LEU A 100 3.98 1.04 9.42
C LEU A 100 4.59 -0.02 8.52
N GLY A 101 5.47 0.39 7.65
CA GLY A 101 6.13 -0.51 6.73
C GLY A 101 7.32 0.14 6.05
N ARG A 102 7.75 -0.45 4.98
CA ARG A 102 8.85 0.04 4.16
C ARG A 102 8.49 -0.04 2.69
N TYR A 103 9.02 0.86 1.89
CA TYR A 103 8.92 0.75 0.44
C TYR A 103 9.79 -0.38 -0.07
N GLN A 104 9.25 -1.10 -1.03
CA GLN A 104 10.01 -2.11 -1.76
C GLN A 104 9.60 -2.13 -3.22
N SER A 105 10.49 -2.61 -4.05
CA SER A 105 10.20 -2.95 -5.43
C SER A 105 10.26 -4.46 -5.60
N ARG A 106 9.42 -4.98 -6.46
CA ARG A 106 9.33 -6.40 -6.78
C ARG A 106 9.22 -6.56 -8.28
N GLN A 107 10.06 -7.40 -8.86
CA GLN A 107 9.93 -7.76 -10.26
C GLN A 107 8.94 -8.91 -10.42
N TYR A 108 8.10 -8.81 -11.42
CA TYR A 108 7.15 -9.86 -11.78
C TYR A 108 6.97 -9.93 -13.30
N GLU A 109 6.52 -11.08 -13.77
CA GLU A 109 6.19 -11.26 -15.17
C GLU A 109 4.69 -11.05 -15.39
N LYS A 110 4.35 -10.17 -16.33
CA LYS A 110 2.99 -9.99 -16.78
C LYS A 110 2.79 -10.77 -18.08
N VAL A 111 1.78 -11.61 -18.13
CA VAL A 111 1.38 -12.29 -19.36
C VAL A 111 0.62 -11.28 -20.24
N LEU A 112 1.21 -10.92 -21.39
CA LEU A 112 0.60 -10.00 -22.35
C LEU A 112 -0.42 -10.68 -23.25
N ASP A 113 -0.15 -11.93 -23.64
CA ASP A 113 -1.01 -12.73 -24.49
C ASP A 113 -0.99 -14.18 -24.01
N THR A 114 -2.15 -14.69 -23.60
CA THR A 114 -2.27 -16.07 -23.13
C THR A 114 -2.16 -17.09 -24.25
N ALA A 115 -2.48 -16.71 -25.50
CA ALA A 115 -2.40 -17.59 -26.66
C ALA A 115 -0.97 -17.82 -27.13
N THR A 116 -0.13 -16.78 -27.10
CA THR A 116 1.28 -16.83 -27.52
C THR A 116 2.25 -17.09 -26.39
N GLY A 117 1.81 -16.91 -25.13
CA GLY A 117 2.66 -16.99 -23.95
C GLY A 117 3.62 -15.81 -23.79
N GLU A 118 3.39 -14.72 -24.55
CA GLU A 118 4.23 -13.53 -24.48
C GLU A 118 4.15 -12.91 -23.09
N ARG A 119 5.32 -12.64 -22.50
CA ARG A 119 5.46 -12.10 -21.16
C ARG A 119 6.36 -10.88 -21.15
N GLU A 120 6.07 -9.94 -20.26
CA GLU A 120 6.86 -8.75 -20.03
C GLU A 120 7.28 -8.70 -18.58
N GLN A 121 8.57 -8.41 -18.33
CA GLN A 121 9.02 -8.12 -16.97
C GLN A 121 8.61 -6.73 -16.56
N ARG A 122 7.98 -6.62 -15.40
CA ARG A 122 7.54 -5.36 -14.81
C ARG A 122 8.03 -5.24 -13.38
N THR A 123 8.11 -4.00 -12.91
CA THR A 123 8.45 -3.69 -11.53
C THR A 123 7.22 -3.12 -10.84
N ALA A 124 6.83 -3.73 -9.73
CA ALA A 124 5.81 -3.19 -8.82
C ALA A 124 6.49 -2.49 -7.66
N TYR A 125 5.96 -1.33 -7.29
CA TYR A 125 6.36 -0.59 -6.10
C TYR A 125 5.24 -0.67 -5.09
N GLU A 126 5.57 -1.07 -3.87
CA GLU A 126 4.57 -1.37 -2.85
C GLU A 126 5.13 -1.10 -1.46
N VAL A 127 4.25 -1.00 -0.47
CA VAL A 127 4.64 -0.93 0.94
C VAL A 127 4.55 -2.34 1.53
N SER A 128 5.69 -2.85 1.99
CA SER A 128 5.73 -4.08 2.79
C SER A 128 5.36 -3.72 4.22
N VAL A 129 4.22 -4.20 4.67
CA VAL A 129 3.66 -3.87 5.98
C VAL A 129 4.40 -4.62 7.08
N ARG A 130 4.89 -3.88 8.08
CA ARG A 130 5.47 -4.43 9.29
C ARG A 130 4.45 -4.54 10.41
N LEU A 131 3.66 -3.49 10.59
CA LEU A 131 2.56 -3.42 11.56
C LEU A 131 1.35 -2.78 10.89
N ILE A 132 0.18 -3.32 11.14
CA ILE A 132 -1.06 -2.73 10.65
C ILE A 132 -2.18 -2.97 11.66
N ARG A 133 -3.04 -1.99 11.80
CA ARG A 133 -4.26 -2.11 12.58
C ARG A 133 -5.42 -1.46 11.87
N ARG A 134 -6.58 -2.04 12.01
CA ARG A 134 -7.83 -1.41 11.62
C ARG A 134 -8.24 -0.48 12.74
N LYS A 135 -8.53 0.77 12.40
CA LYS A 135 -9.03 1.73 13.35
C LYS A 135 -10.56 1.57 13.48
N GLU A 136 -11.06 1.47 14.70
CA GLU A 136 -12.48 1.46 14.92
C GLU A 136 -13.09 2.80 14.49
N GLU A 137 -14.22 2.73 13.81
CA GLU A 137 -14.89 3.92 13.32
C GLU A 137 -15.40 4.77 14.50
N ALA A 138 -15.11 6.07 14.44
CA ALA A 138 -15.69 7.07 15.33
C ALA A 138 -17.23 7.03 15.35
N ARG A 139 -17.84 6.46 14.31
CA ARG A 139 -19.26 6.21 14.15
C ARG A 139 -19.85 5.31 15.23
N ASN A 140 -19.08 4.33 15.73
CA ASN A 140 -19.54 3.45 16.81
C ASN A 140 -19.52 4.16 18.16
N GLU A 141 -18.57 5.06 18.39
CA GLU A 141 -18.48 5.87 19.59
C GLU A 141 -19.65 6.87 19.69
N SER A 142 -20.03 7.50 18.60
CA SER A 142 -21.15 8.44 18.60
C SER A 142 -22.49 7.75 18.78
N LYS A 143 -22.67 6.51 18.34
CA LYS A 143 -23.88 5.71 18.58
C LYS A 143 -24.01 5.28 20.04
N SER A 144 -22.91 4.90 20.68
CA SER A 144 -22.93 4.51 22.08
C SER A 144 -23.14 5.69 23.02
N ARG A 145 -22.80 6.91 22.61
CA ARG A 145 -23.03 8.14 23.40
C ARG A 145 -24.47 8.64 23.34
N ASN A 146 -25.20 8.30 22.28
CA ASN A 146 -26.59 8.71 22.08
C ASN A 146 -27.60 7.70 22.62
N GLU A 147 -27.13 6.58 23.11
CA GLU A 147 -27.92 5.59 23.84
C GLU A 147 -27.85 5.83 25.37
#